data_45b24b91eae0dac771129dcee7225b7d
#
_entry.id   45b24b91eae0dac771129dcee7225b7d
#
_cell.length_a   1.000
_cell.length_b   1.000
_cell.length_c   1.000
_cell.angle_alpha   90.00
_cell.angle_beta   90.00
_cell.angle_gamma   90.00
#
_symmetry.space_group_name_H-M   'P 1'
#
loop_
_entity.id
_entity.type
_entity.pdbx_description
1 polymer ?
#
loop_
_entity_poly.entity_id
_entity_poly.type
_entity_poly.pdbx_seq_one_letter_code
_entity_poly.pdbx_strand_id
1 'polypeptide(L)'
;VVTNTPEVLNDEVADTAIMLWLAVYRQLIQADKWARLGTWEKEGSFPLSRSVQNQKVGILGLGRIGETIAKRVKAFEAEIHYHSRSPKNNNYHYHVSPKELAKNVDVLFVITPGGNTTKHLVDEGVLKALGKSGTLINVSRGSVVDEKALIESLQTGTLGAAGLDVFEAEPFIPDELKNMANVVLTPHI
;
A
#
# COMPACT_ATOMS: atom_id res chain seq x y z
N VAL A 1 33.27 2.72 -0.88
CA VAL A 1 32.57 3.25 0.32
C VAL A 1 31.10 3.35 -0.07
N VAL A 2 30.24 2.57 0.59
CA VAL A 2 28.79 2.67 0.44
C VAL A 2 28.30 3.55 1.57
N THR A 3 27.74 4.71 1.24
CA THR A 3 27.09 5.61 2.19
C THR A 3 25.57 5.47 2.05
N ASN A 4 24.86 5.39 3.15
CA ASN A 4 23.43 5.57 3.18
C ASN A 4 23.08 6.86 3.93
N THR A 5 21.89 7.39 3.72
CA THR A 5 21.36 8.58 4.43
C THR A 5 20.31 8.12 5.44
N PRO A 6 20.72 7.55 6.61
CA PRO A 6 19.75 7.14 7.62
C PRO A 6 19.01 8.38 8.13
N GLU A 7 17.69 8.27 8.27
CA GLU A 7 16.78 9.28 8.84
C GLU A 7 16.30 10.40 7.92
N VAL A 8 16.99 10.74 6.84
CA VAL A 8 16.63 11.87 5.96
C VAL A 8 15.36 11.61 5.14
N LEU A 9 15.07 10.34 4.79
CA LEU A 9 13.95 9.98 3.90
C LEU A 9 12.73 9.35 4.62
N ASN A 10 12.71 9.34 5.96
CA ASN A 10 11.63 8.67 6.69
C ASN A 10 10.27 9.36 6.47
N ASP A 11 10.27 10.68 6.45
CA ASP A 11 9.08 11.49 6.29
C ASP A 11 8.56 11.43 4.85
N GLU A 12 9.45 11.56 3.87
CA GLU A 12 9.10 11.54 2.44
C GLU A 12 8.51 10.19 2.03
N VAL A 13 9.12 9.07 2.44
CA VAL A 13 8.58 7.74 2.16
C VAL A 13 7.24 7.52 2.85
N ALA A 14 7.09 8.00 4.09
CA ALA A 14 5.83 7.92 4.80
C ALA A 14 4.75 8.78 4.13
N ASP A 15 5.10 9.97 3.62
CA ASP A 15 4.18 10.84 2.89
C ASP A 15 3.76 10.20 1.57
N THR A 16 4.70 9.60 0.83
CA THR A 16 4.40 8.83 -0.39
C THR A 16 3.43 7.68 -0.10
N ALA A 17 3.63 6.94 1.00
CA ALA A 17 2.73 5.87 1.40
C ALA A 17 1.30 6.38 1.68
N ILE A 18 1.16 7.48 2.43
CA ILE A 18 -0.14 8.10 2.71
C ILE A 18 -0.78 8.65 1.44
N MET A 19 0.01 9.32 0.59
CA MET A 19 -0.45 9.84 -0.70
C MET A 19 -1.05 8.73 -1.56
N LEU A 20 -0.35 7.59 -1.72
CA LEU A 20 -0.84 6.44 -2.48
C LEU A 20 -2.14 5.88 -1.88
N TRP A 21 -2.22 5.73 -0.56
CA TRP A 21 -3.44 5.28 0.10
C TRP A 21 -4.62 6.21 -0.17
N LEU A 22 -4.43 7.52 0.02
CA LEU A 22 -5.44 8.54 -0.26
C LEU A 22 -5.84 8.54 -1.75
N ALA A 23 -4.86 8.43 -2.66
CA ALA A 23 -5.11 8.43 -4.10
C ALA A 23 -5.94 7.21 -4.53
N VAL A 24 -5.65 6.02 -3.98
CA VAL A 24 -6.43 4.80 -4.22
C VAL A 24 -7.85 4.96 -3.67
N TYR A 25 -8.00 5.31 -2.39
CA TYR A 25 -9.31 5.38 -1.73
C TYR A 25 -10.21 6.45 -2.30
N ARG A 26 -9.64 7.60 -2.68
CA ARG A 26 -10.39 8.72 -3.26
C ARG A 26 -10.49 8.67 -4.78
N GLN A 27 -9.94 7.60 -5.40
CA GLN A 27 -9.92 7.43 -6.86
C GLN A 27 -9.37 8.68 -7.58
N LEU A 28 -8.27 9.23 -7.05
CA LEU A 28 -7.75 10.55 -7.46
C LEU A 28 -7.49 10.63 -8.98
N ILE A 29 -6.88 9.59 -9.58
CA ILE A 29 -6.53 9.58 -11.00
C ILE A 29 -7.78 9.61 -11.88
N GLN A 30 -8.83 8.88 -11.50
CA GLN A 30 -10.10 8.83 -12.20
C GLN A 30 -10.87 10.15 -12.02
N ALA A 31 -10.88 10.69 -10.80
CA ALA A 31 -11.55 11.97 -10.50
C ALA A 31 -10.89 13.14 -11.23
N ASP A 32 -9.55 13.19 -11.31
CA ASP A 32 -8.81 14.21 -12.07
C ASP A 32 -9.15 14.12 -13.57
N LYS A 33 -9.14 12.91 -14.15
CA LYS A 33 -9.55 12.68 -15.54
C LYS A 33 -11.01 13.11 -15.78
N TRP A 34 -11.92 12.77 -14.86
CA TRP A 34 -13.33 13.15 -14.94
C TRP A 34 -13.52 14.65 -15.05
N ALA A 35 -12.80 15.41 -14.22
CA ALA A 35 -12.83 16.87 -14.23
C ALA A 35 -12.21 17.44 -15.52
N ARG A 36 -10.99 17.02 -15.90
CA ARG A 36 -10.24 17.58 -17.05
C ARG A 36 -10.91 17.30 -18.39
N LEU A 37 -11.56 16.16 -18.55
CA LEU A 37 -12.23 15.77 -19.79
C LEU A 37 -13.64 16.38 -19.94
N GLY A 38 -14.09 17.20 -18.97
CA GLY A 38 -15.43 17.77 -18.98
C GLY A 38 -16.54 16.74 -18.79
N THR A 39 -16.21 15.57 -18.25
CA THR A 39 -17.18 14.49 -17.99
C THR A 39 -18.16 14.94 -16.90
N TRP A 40 -17.72 15.75 -15.97
CA TRP A 40 -18.58 16.33 -14.94
C TRP A 40 -19.75 17.15 -15.51
N GLU A 41 -19.49 17.96 -16.52
CA GLU A 41 -20.53 18.74 -17.20
C GLU A 41 -21.53 17.86 -17.97
N LYS A 42 -21.06 16.74 -18.53
CA LYS A 42 -21.84 15.85 -19.42
C LYS A 42 -22.62 14.77 -18.66
N GLU A 43 -21.98 14.17 -17.65
CA GLU A 43 -22.49 12.98 -16.99
C GLU A 43 -22.85 13.23 -15.50
N GLY A 44 -22.56 14.44 -14.98
CA GLY A 44 -22.85 14.80 -13.60
C GLY A 44 -21.78 14.38 -12.60
N SER A 45 -22.16 14.21 -11.35
CA SER A 45 -21.24 14.01 -10.23
C SER A 45 -20.41 12.72 -10.34
N PHE A 46 -19.13 12.83 -9.99
CA PHE A 46 -18.25 11.67 -9.83
C PHE A 46 -18.79 10.71 -8.76
N PRO A 47 -18.68 9.37 -8.95
CA PRO A 47 -19.14 8.40 -7.97
C PRO A 47 -18.50 8.58 -6.59
N LEU A 48 -19.24 8.22 -5.53
CA LEU A 48 -18.73 8.27 -4.17
C LEU A 48 -17.54 7.32 -3.98
N SER A 49 -16.50 7.81 -3.35
CA SER A 49 -15.27 7.07 -3.06
C SER A 49 -15.21 6.61 -1.59
N ARG A 50 -14.25 5.73 -1.26
CA ARG A 50 -14.07 5.19 0.09
C ARG A 50 -13.55 6.27 1.05
N SER A 51 -13.98 6.17 2.32
CA SER A 51 -13.40 6.93 3.43
C SER A 51 -12.12 6.28 3.93
N VAL A 52 -11.15 7.09 4.34
CA VAL A 52 -9.93 6.65 5.04
C VAL A 52 -10.10 6.67 6.56
N GLN A 53 -11.21 7.22 7.07
CA GLN A 53 -11.47 7.33 8.49
C GLN A 53 -11.80 5.96 9.11
N ASN A 54 -11.35 5.72 10.34
CA ASN A 54 -11.65 4.54 11.15
C ASN A 54 -11.26 3.20 10.48
N GLN A 55 -10.25 3.21 9.61
CA GLN A 55 -9.78 1.99 8.93
C GLN A 55 -8.85 1.19 9.86
N LYS A 56 -8.84 -0.13 9.70
CA LYS A 56 -7.81 -1.00 10.25
C LYS A 56 -6.59 -0.98 9.35
N VAL A 57 -5.53 -0.36 9.84
CA VAL A 57 -4.29 -0.15 9.09
C VAL A 57 -3.24 -1.15 9.53
N GLY A 58 -2.80 -1.98 8.59
CA GLY A 58 -1.70 -2.92 8.77
C GLY A 58 -0.36 -2.34 8.33
N ILE A 59 0.67 -2.49 9.14
CA ILE A 59 2.04 -2.09 8.82
C ILE A 59 2.94 -3.33 8.84
N LEU A 60 3.36 -3.77 7.67
CA LEU A 60 4.32 -4.85 7.51
C LEU A 60 5.74 -4.28 7.55
N GLY A 61 6.35 -4.33 8.75
CA GLY A 61 7.64 -3.71 9.02
C GLY A 61 7.55 -2.45 9.88
N LEU A 62 7.37 -2.59 11.20
CA LEU A 62 7.28 -1.46 12.13
C LEU A 62 8.68 -0.98 12.56
N GLY A 63 9.47 -0.48 11.57
CA GLY A 63 10.73 0.25 11.77
C GLY A 63 10.49 1.76 11.84
N ARG A 64 11.53 2.58 11.63
CA ARG A 64 11.44 4.04 11.67
C ARG A 64 10.36 4.60 10.73
N ILE A 65 10.38 4.20 9.47
CA ILE A 65 9.37 4.63 8.48
C ILE A 65 7.97 4.09 8.88
N GLY A 66 7.88 2.82 9.31
CA GLY A 66 6.60 2.25 9.77
C GLY A 66 6.00 3.00 10.96
N GLU A 67 6.82 3.44 11.93
CA GLU A 67 6.39 4.28 13.05
C GLU A 67 5.93 5.67 12.56
N THR A 68 6.61 6.22 11.56
CA THR A 68 6.22 7.51 10.94
C THR A 68 4.88 7.39 10.23
N ILE A 69 4.64 6.30 9.48
CA ILE A 69 3.32 5.99 8.90
C ILE A 69 2.28 5.83 10.01
N ALA A 70 2.59 5.06 11.07
CA ALA A 70 1.67 4.85 12.19
C ALA A 70 1.24 6.18 12.84
N LYS A 71 2.19 7.12 13.00
CA LYS A 71 1.89 8.46 13.51
C LYS A 71 0.94 9.24 12.60
N ARG A 72 1.11 9.15 11.28
CA ARG A 72 0.27 9.86 10.29
C ARG A 72 -1.15 9.29 10.20
N VAL A 73 -1.29 7.97 10.18
CA VAL A 73 -2.62 7.34 10.06
C VAL A 73 -3.50 7.53 11.30
N LYS A 74 -2.92 7.84 12.46
CA LYS A 74 -3.68 8.25 13.65
C LYS A 74 -4.55 9.48 13.42
N ALA A 75 -4.14 10.40 12.54
CA ALA A 75 -4.95 11.58 12.18
C ALA A 75 -6.25 11.21 11.46
N PHE A 76 -6.35 9.99 10.94
CA PHE A 76 -7.55 9.41 10.33
C PHE A 76 -8.29 8.46 11.28
N GLU A 77 -8.01 8.51 12.59
CA GLU A 77 -8.63 7.64 13.60
C GLU A 77 -8.44 6.14 13.31
N ALA A 78 -7.32 5.78 12.68
CA ALA A 78 -7.04 4.41 12.28
C ALA A 78 -6.70 3.52 13.49
N GLU A 79 -7.23 2.30 13.48
CA GLU A 79 -6.77 1.21 14.35
C GLU A 79 -5.50 0.60 13.75
N ILE A 80 -4.39 0.61 14.50
CA ILE A 80 -3.07 0.22 13.98
C ILE A 80 -2.74 -1.20 14.35
N HIS A 81 -2.51 -2.01 13.33
CA HIS A 81 -2.02 -3.39 13.40
C HIS A 81 -0.63 -3.46 12.77
N TYR A 82 0.20 -4.39 13.21
CA TYR A 82 1.52 -4.56 12.61
C TYR A 82 2.06 -5.98 12.69
N HIS A 83 3.00 -6.28 11.80
CA HIS A 83 3.91 -7.41 11.91
C HIS A 83 5.35 -6.92 11.84
N SER A 84 6.20 -7.47 12.68
CA SER A 84 7.66 -7.32 12.67
C SER A 84 8.29 -8.59 13.24
N ARG A 85 9.61 -8.76 13.06
CA ARG A 85 10.36 -9.94 13.55
C ARG A 85 10.14 -10.27 15.03
N SER A 86 9.83 -9.26 15.82
CA SER A 86 9.49 -9.40 17.25
C SER A 86 8.46 -8.34 17.63
N PRO A 87 7.59 -8.61 18.62
CA PRO A 87 6.68 -7.60 19.14
C PRO A 87 7.45 -6.41 19.71
N LYS A 88 6.83 -5.22 19.64
CA LYS A 88 7.39 -3.97 20.14
C LYS A 88 6.60 -3.48 21.34
N ASN A 89 7.26 -2.71 22.21
CA ASN A 89 6.59 -2.09 23.35
C ASN A 89 5.79 -0.85 22.89
N ASN A 90 4.57 -1.09 22.41
CA ASN A 90 3.61 -0.07 22.01
C ASN A 90 2.18 -0.58 22.22
N ASN A 91 1.18 0.25 21.93
CA ASN A 91 -0.24 -0.07 22.08
C ASN A 91 -0.91 -0.51 20.75
N TYR A 92 -0.13 -0.92 19.74
CA TYR A 92 -0.65 -1.40 18.47
C TYR A 92 -0.86 -2.91 18.50
N HIS A 93 -1.75 -3.42 17.66
CA HIS A 93 -2.06 -4.85 17.58
C HIS A 93 -0.96 -5.60 16.83
N TYR A 94 -0.18 -6.41 17.54
CA TYR A 94 0.84 -7.26 16.94
C TYR A 94 0.25 -8.53 16.34
N HIS A 95 0.73 -8.93 15.17
CA HIS A 95 0.41 -10.19 14.51
C HIS A 95 1.68 -11.02 14.27
N VAL A 96 1.60 -12.33 14.49
CA VAL A 96 2.76 -13.24 14.42
C VAL A 96 3.21 -13.53 12.97
N SER A 97 2.35 -13.23 11.98
CA SER A 97 2.68 -13.46 10.57
C SER A 97 2.07 -12.39 9.66
N PRO A 98 2.65 -12.17 8.44
CA PRO A 98 2.08 -11.28 7.43
C PRO A 98 0.65 -11.67 7.04
N LYS A 99 0.36 -12.96 6.94
CA LYS A 99 -0.97 -13.47 6.57
C LYS A 99 -2.00 -13.18 7.67
N GLU A 100 -1.63 -13.33 8.93
CA GLU A 100 -2.50 -13.00 10.05
C GLU A 100 -2.77 -11.48 10.11
N LEU A 101 -1.73 -10.66 9.89
CA LEU A 101 -1.88 -9.21 9.77
C LEU A 101 -2.87 -8.87 8.65
N ALA A 102 -2.64 -9.37 7.44
CA ALA A 102 -3.47 -9.10 6.27
C ALA A 102 -4.94 -9.44 6.46
N LYS A 103 -5.24 -10.54 7.16
CA LYS A 103 -6.62 -10.97 7.47
C LYS A 103 -7.40 -9.99 8.36
N ASN A 104 -6.70 -9.16 9.13
CA ASN A 104 -7.29 -8.32 10.17
C ASN A 104 -7.31 -6.83 9.83
N VAL A 105 -6.95 -6.45 8.58
CA VAL A 105 -6.82 -5.04 8.19
C VAL A 105 -7.52 -4.73 6.86
N ASP A 106 -7.82 -3.46 6.66
CA ASP A 106 -8.44 -2.93 5.43
C ASP A 106 -7.40 -2.45 4.43
N VAL A 107 -6.26 -1.99 4.92
CA VAL A 107 -5.11 -1.57 4.12
C VAL A 107 -3.81 -2.09 4.72
N LEU A 108 -2.92 -2.60 3.87
CA LEU A 108 -1.62 -3.14 4.26
C LEU A 108 -0.50 -2.29 3.64
N PHE A 109 0.22 -1.55 4.49
CA PHE A 109 1.45 -0.85 4.12
C PHE A 109 2.64 -1.79 4.22
N VAL A 110 3.36 -1.97 3.12
CA VAL A 110 4.58 -2.78 3.05
C VAL A 110 5.79 -1.86 3.12
N ILE A 111 6.56 -2.00 4.20
CA ILE A 111 7.71 -1.15 4.50
C ILE A 111 8.90 -1.95 5.09
N THR A 112 8.96 -3.24 4.79
CA THR A 112 10.10 -4.08 5.15
C THR A 112 11.29 -3.83 4.22
N PRO A 113 12.54 -3.87 4.70
CA PRO A 113 13.70 -3.85 3.82
C PRO A 113 13.65 -4.98 2.79
N GLY A 114 14.13 -4.72 1.59
CA GLY A 114 14.36 -5.77 0.59
C GLY A 114 15.48 -6.73 0.99
N GLY A 115 15.54 -7.88 0.36
CA GLY A 115 16.57 -8.90 0.55
C GLY A 115 16.00 -10.32 0.55
N ASN A 116 16.89 -11.31 0.62
CA ASN A 116 16.51 -12.73 0.49
C ASN A 116 15.48 -13.19 1.54
N THR A 117 15.54 -12.63 2.75
CA THR A 117 14.63 -13.00 3.86
C THR A 117 13.24 -12.37 3.76
N THR A 118 13.07 -11.40 2.88
CA THR A 118 11.81 -10.68 2.68
C THR A 118 11.28 -10.82 1.25
N LYS A 119 12.00 -11.58 0.40
CA LYS A 119 11.55 -11.85 -0.97
C LYS A 119 10.18 -12.55 -0.93
N HIS A 120 9.21 -12.00 -1.68
CA HIS A 120 7.84 -12.49 -1.75
C HIS A 120 7.19 -12.73 -0.36
N LEU A 121 7.55 -11.89 0.62
CA LEU A 121 6.94 -11.92 1.94
C LEU A 121 5.43 -11.66 1.87
N VAL A 122 5.00 -10.88 0.88
CA VAL A 122 3.61 -10.71 0.47
C VAL A 122 3.37 -11.63 -0.73
N ASP A 123 2.99 -12.85 -0.47
CA ASP A 123 2.65 -13.89 -1.43
C ASP A 123 1.13 -13.91 -1.74
N GLU A 124 0.71 -14.83 -2.60
CA GLU A 124 -0.71 -15.07 -2.93
C GLU A 124 -1.57 -15.28 -1.68
N GLY A 125 -1.05 -16.01 -0.68
CA GLY A 125 -1.76 -16.30 0.55
C GLY A 125 -2.02 -15.05 1.40
N VAL A 126 -1.10 -14.10 1.42
CA VAL A 126 -1.24 -12.80 2.09
C VAL A 126 -2.22 -11.91 1.32
N LEU A 127 -2.11 -11.84 -0.02
CA LEU A 127 -3.01 -11.07 -0.87
C LEU A 127 -4.47 -11.55 -0.76
N LYS A 128 -4.66 -12.88 -0.79
CA LYS A 128 -5.98 -13.50 -0.58
C LYS A 128 -6.54 -13.22 0.82
N ALA A 129 -5.69 -13.20 1.85
CA ALA A 129 -6.10 -12.90 3.22
C ALA A 129 -6.52 -11.44 3.39
N LEU A 130 -5.88 -10.50 2.68
CA LEU A 130 -6.24 -9.07 2.64
C LEU A 130 -7.60 -8.89 1.96
N GLY A 131 -7.88 -9.66 0.90
CA GLY A 131 -9.21 -9.87 0.36
C GLY A 131 -9.73 -8.79 -0.58
N LYS A 132 -10.92 -9.04 -1.12
CA LYS A 132 -11.56 -8.24 -2.19
C LYS A 132 -11.84 -6.77 -1.86
N SER A 133 -11.89 -6.42 -0.59
CA SER A 133 -12.04 -5.03 -0.13
C SER A 133 -10.73 -4.44 0.36
N GLY A 134 -9.68 -5.26 0.43
CA GLY A 134 -8.37 -4.87 0.93
C GLY A 134 -7.59 -4.03 -0.06
N THR A 135 -6.66 -3.25 0.46
CA THR A 135 -5.75 -2.41 -0.35
C THR A 135 -4.31 -2.67 0.06
N LEU A 136 -3.43 -2.91 -0.92
CA LEU A 136 -1.99 -3.03 -0.71
C LEU A 136 -1.31 -1.72 -1.06
N ILE A 137 -0.44 -1.21 -0.19
CA ILE A 137 0.43 -0.06 -0.46
C ILE A 137 1.88 -0.53 -0.31
N ASN A 138 2.65 -0.51 -1.40
CA ASN A 138 4.06 -0.90 -1.37
C ASN A 138 4.98 0.28 -1.69
N VAL A 139 5.72 0.73 -0.69
CA VAL A 139 6.76 1.77 -0.78
C VAL A 139 8.12 1.26 -0.27
N SER A 140 8.30 -0.06 -0.27
CA SER A 140 9.53 -0.69 0.23
C SER A 140 10.47 -1.09 -0.91
N ARG A 141 10.32 -2.30 -1.44
CA ARG A 141 11.00 -2.83 -2.63
C ARG A 141 10.03 -3.74 -3.39
N GLY A 142 10.12 -3.74 -4.72
CA GLY A 142 9.26 -4.58 -5.56
C GLY A 142 9.35 -6.06 -5.18
N SER A 143 10.55 -6.56 -4.95
CA SER A 143 10.81 -7.97 -4.60
C SER A 143 10.17 -8.46 -3.30
N VAL A 144 9.64 -7.59 -2.45
CA VAL A 144 8.94 -7.97 -1.21
C VAL A 144 7.55 -8.54 -1.50
N VAL A 145 6.95 -8.11 -2.59
CA VAL A 145 5.65 -8.59 -3.08
C VAL A 145 5.89 -9.54 -4.26
N ASP A 146 5.19 -10.66 -4.32
CA ASP A 146 5.10 -11.47 -5.52
C ASP A 146 4.26 -10.70 -6.55
N GLU A 147 4.94 -10.03 -7.49
CA GLU A 147 4.30 -9.13 -8.47
C GLU A 147 3.35 -9.89 -9.39
N LYS A 148 3.67 -11.15 -9.75
CA LYS A 148 2.78 -11.99 -10.55
C LYS A 148 1.49 -12.32 -9.79
N ALA A 149 1.61 -12.75 -8.54
CA ALA A 149 0.45 -13.03 -7.70
C ALA A 149 -0.38 -11.77 -7.43
N LEU A 150 0.26 -10.60 -7.29
CA LEU A 150 -0.41 -9.31 -7.14
C LEU A 150 -1.25 -8.98 -8.39
N ILE A 151 -0.68 -9.08 -9.59
CA ILE A 151 -1.37 -8.83 -10.86
C ILE A 151 -2.59 -9.74 -10.97
N GLU A 152 -2.42 -11.05 -10.76
CA GLU A 152 -3.51 -12.02 -10.81
C GLU A 152 -4.61 -11.70 -9.78
N SER A 153 -4.23 -11.36 -8.55
CA SER A 153 -5.18 -11.01 -7.48
C SER A 153 -6.00 -9.76 -7.80
N LEU A 154 -5.39 -8.76 -8.42
CA LEU A 154 -6.08 -7.54 -8.85
C LEU A 154 -7.00 -7.78 -10.04
N GLN A 155 -6.58 -8.59 -11.03
CA GLN A 155 -7.37 -8.94 -12.21
C GLN A 155 -8.61 -9.76 -11.86
N THR A 156 -8.46 -10.73 -10.94
CA THR A 156 -9.56 -11.61 -10.51
C THR A 156 -10.46 -10.95 -9.46
N GLY A 157 -10.09 -9.77 -8.92
CA GLY A 157 -10.80 -9.12 -7.84
C GLY A 157 -10.65 -9.81 -6.49
N THR A 158 -9.69 -10.72 -6.35
CA THR A 158 -9.29 -11.33 -5.06
C THR A 158 -8.71 -10.29 -4.11
N LEU A 159 -7.99 -9.29 -4.66
CA LEU A 159 -7.54 -8.07 -4.00
C LEU A 159 -8.28 -6.87 -4.60
N GLY A 160 -8.73 -5.93 -3.76
CA GLY A 160 -9.51 -4.78 -4.20
C GLY A 160 -8.73 -3.72 -4.96
N ALA A 161 -7.56 -3.32 -4.45
CA ALA A 161 -6.78 -2.24 -5.05
C ALA A 161 -5.30 -2.27 -4.60
N ALA A 162 -4.45 -1.52 -5.30
CA ALA A 162 -3.06 -1.32 -4.90
C ALA A 162 -2.55 0.10 -5.19
N GLY A 163 -1.61 0.58 -4.35
CA GLY A 163 -0.76 1.74 -4.59
C GLY A 163 0.71 1.30 -4.55
N LEU A 164 1.42 1.50 -5.65
CA LEU A 164 2.77 0.96 -5.84
C LEU A 164 3.74 2.06 -6.21
N ASP A 165 4.82 2.20 -5.45
CA ASP A 165 5.95 3.07 -5.75
C ASP A 165 7.16 2.29 -6.26
N VAL A 166 7.15 0.95 -6.10
CA VAL A 166 8.27 0.07 -6.40
C VAL A 166 7.82 -1.18 -7.15
N PHE A 167 8.71 -1.73 -8.00
CA PHE A 167 8.43 -2.85 -8.91
C PHE A 167 9.58 -3.87 -8.89
N GLU A 168 9.33 -5.13 -9.29
CA GLU A 168 10.36 -6.17 -9.29
C GLU A 168 11.48 -5.90 -10.30
N ALA A 169 11.17 -5.35 -11.46
CA ALA A 169 12.09 -5.16 -12.58
C ALA A 169 12.29 -3.69 -12.96
N GLU A 170 12.44 -2.81 -11.96
CA GLU A 170 12.63 -1.38 -12.19
C GLU A 170 13.74 -1.06 -13.22
N PRO A 171 13.52 -0.09 -14.10
CA PRO A 171 12.39 0.84 -14.22
C PRO A 171 11.20 0.29 -15.04
N PHE A 172 11.19 -1.00 -15.35
CA PHE A 172 10.11 -1.62 -16.09
C PHE A 172 8.89 -1.86 -15.17
N ILE A 173 7.73 -1.39 -15.62
CA ILE A 173 6.43 -1.63 -14.97
C ILE A 173 5.60 -2.53 -15.90
N PRO A 174 5.04 -3.65 -15.44
CA PRO A 174 4.17 -4.50 -16.24
C PRO A 174 2.99 -3.73 -16.86
N ASP A 175 2.68 -4.00 -18.12
CA ASP A 175 1.60 -3.33 -18.85
C ASP A 175 0.22 -3.62 -18.20
N GLU A 176 0.07 -4.79 -17.61
CA GLU A 176 -1.11 -5.16 -16.86
C GLU A 176 -1.41 -4.15 -15.75
N LEU A 177 -0.41 -3.78 -14.94
CA LEU A 177 -0.57 -2.81 -13.87
C LEU A 177 -0.90 -1.41 -14.38
N LYS A 178 -0.28 -0.99 -15.51
CA LYS A 178 -0.51 0.34 -16.11
C LYS A 178 -1.96 0.55 -16.56
N ASN A 179 -2.64 -0.54 -16.91
CA ASN A 179 -3.99 -0.51 -17.47
C ASN A 179 -5.09 -0.76 -16.43
N MET A 180 -4.74 -1.04 -15.16
CA MET A 180 -5.72 -1.30 -14.10
C MET A 180 -6.25 -0.01 -13.48
N ALA A 181 -7.56 0.17 -13.47
CA ALA A 181 -8.20 1.34 -12.85
C ALA A 181 -8.14 1.34 -11.31
N ASN A 182 -7.98 0.18 -10.69
CA ASN A 182 -7.87 0.01 -9.24
C ASN A 182 -6.41 0.06 -8.72
N VAL A 183 -5.47 0.55 -9.56
CA VAL A 183 -4.05 0.66 -9.21
C VAL A 183 -3.59 2.10 -9.38
N VAL A 184 -2.80 2.60 -8.43
CA VAL A 184 -2.09 3.88 -8.50
C VAL A 184 -0.59 3.59 -8.49
N LEU A 185 0.14 4.18 -9.43
CA LEU A 185 1.57 3.93 -9.66
C LEU A 185 2.35 5.23 -9.52
N THR A 186 3.52 5.16 -8.88
CA THR A 186 4.55 6.21 -8.86
C THR A 186 5.91 5.60 -9.19
N PRO A 187 6.85 6.38 -9.79
CA PRO A 187 8.09 5.84 -10.33
C PRO A 187 9.25 5.90 -9.33
N HIS A 188 9.05 5.33 -8.14
CA HIS A 188 10.04 5.25 -7.04
C HIS A 188 10.52 6.65 -6.61
N ILE A 189 9.58 7.50 -6.15
CA ILE A 189 9.81 8.90 -5.74
C ILE A 189 10.22 9.04 -4.28
#